data_d33249dd661ad6bd9fd2996da60882fa
#
_entry.id   d33249dd661ad6bd9fd2996da60882fa
#
_cell.length_a   1.000
_cell.length_b   1.000
_cell.length_c   1.000
_cell.angle_alpha   90.00
_cell.angle_beta   90.00
_cell.angle_gamma   90.00
#
_symmetry.space_group_name_H-M   'P 1'
#
loop_
_entity.id
_entity.type
_entity.pdbx_description
1 polymer ?
#
loop_
_entity_poly.entity_id
_entity_poly.type
_entity_poly.pdbx_seq_one_letter_code
_entity_poly.pdbx_strand_id
1 'polypeptide(L)'
;MKKIIILLFFPLLCQAQEVKRAYYNSGAILSEVHYNIEGKRDGTTKYFYDWGAWAIKTEANYKNGKMIGTFKSYTKDGRIKEEGFYKYTEAGVYSERTGIWKRYYDSGELNTEITYDENGRSVKYISYEKDGTIMPMPEGGC
;
A
#
# COMPACT_ATOMS: atom_id res chain seq x y z
N MET A 1 43.24 -9.87 44.13
CA MET A 1 42.18 -8.90 43.69
C MET A 1 41.28 -9.60 42.70
N LYS A 2 40.02 -9.93 43.07
CA LYS A 2 39.05 -10.59 42.19
C LYS A 2 38.35 -9.52 41.34
N LYS A 3 38.53 -9.57 40.00
CA LYS A 3 37.79 -8.72 39.06
C LYS A 3 36.39 -9.28 38.91
N ILE A 4 35.39 -8.54 39.36
CA ILE A 4 33.98 -8.84 39.13
C ILE A 4 33.63 -8.28 37.72
N ILE A 5 33.36 -9.16 36.74
CA ILE A 5 32.85 -8.81 35.45
C ILE A 5 31.32 -8.77 35.59
N ILE A 6 30.74 -7.57 35.59
CA ILE A 6 29.29 -7.38 35.54
C ILE A 6 28.91 -7.49 34.07
N LEU A 7 28.32 -8.64 33.70
CA LEU A 7 27.65 -8.79 32.37
C LEU A 7 26.33 -8.03 32.42
N LEU A 8 26.30 -6.83 31.85
CA LEU A 8 25.05 -6.11 31.60
C LEU A 8 24.28 -6.84 30.52
N PHE A 9 23.31 -7.64 30.94
CA PHE A 9 22.31 -8.21 30.07
C PHE A 9 21.37 -7.05 29.62
N PHE A 10 21.62 -6.49 28.44
CA PHE A 10 20.65 -5.61 27.79
C PHE A 10 19.52 -6.50 27.24
N PRO A 11 18.30 -6.44 27.78
CA PRO A 11 17.20 -7.13 27.12
C PRO A 11 17.00 -6.46 25.76
N LEU A 12 17.23 -7.21 24.66
CA LEU A 12 16.71 -6.84 23.35
C LEU A 12 15.19 -6.77 23.53
N LEU A 13 14.67 -5.56 23.69
CA LEU A 13 13.24 -5.29 23.55
C LEU A 13 12.88 -5.55 22.09
N CYS A 14 12.59 -6.80 21.79
CA CYS A 14 11.90 -7.17 20.55
C CYS A 14 10.55 -6.44 20.62
N GLN A 15 10.41 -5.35 19.88
CA GLN A 15 9.13 -4.65 19.73
C GLN A 15 8.22 -5.62 18.96
N ALA A 16 7.40 -6.36 19.71
CA ALA A 16 6.48 -7.31 19.15
C ALA A 16 5.41 -6.54 18.35
N GLN A 17 5.50 -6.65 17.03
CA GLN A 17 4.48 -6.15 16.13
C GLN A 17 3.25 -7.06 16.26
N GLU A 18 2.08 -6.49 16.59
CA GLU A 18 0.84 -7.24 16.69
C GLU A 18 0.22 -7.39 15.29
N VAL A 19 -0.18 -8.62 14.93
CA VAL A 19 -0.91 -8.89 13.68
C VAL A 19 -2.34 -9.25 14.01
N LYS A 20 -3.30 -8.46 13.51
CA LYS A 20 -4.75 -8.73 13.66
C LYS A 20 -5.33 -9.22 12.34
N ARG A 21 -6.12 -10.28 12.42
CA ARG A 21 -6.88 -10.83 11.30
C ARG A 21 -8.36 -10.65 11.52
N ALA A 22 -9.07 -10.23 10.48
CA ALA A 22 -10.51 -10.25 10.41
C ALA A 22 -10.96 -11.25 9.36
N TYR A 23 -12.22 -11.73 9.47
CA TYR A 23 -12.76 -12.78 8.63
C TYR A 23 -14.12 -12.36 8.07
N TYR A 24 -14.44 -12.84 6.89
CA TYR A 24 -15.76 -12.78 6.30
C TYR A 24 -16.73 -13.74 7.04
N ASN A 25 -18.02 -13.57 6.80
CA ASN A 25 -19.03 -14.51 7.32
C ASN A 25 -18.85 -15.94 6.76
N SER A 26 -18.22 -16.07 5.60
CA SER A 26 -17.83 -17.36 4.99
C SER A 26 -16.72 -18.09 5.76
N GLY A 27 -16.03 -17.40 6.70
CA GLY A 27 -14.83 -17.89 7.37
C GLY A 27 -13.53 -17.60 6.63
N ALA A 28 -13.60 -17.09 5.40
CA ALA A 28 -12.41 -16.65 4.66
C ALA A 28 -11.77 -15.43 5.33
N ILE A 29 -10.45 -15.28 5.18
CA ILE A 29 -9.74 -14.11 5.70
C ILE A 29 -10.18 -12.86 4.94
N LEU A 30 -10.56 -11.81 5.67
CA LEU A 30 -10.91 -10.50 5.15
C LEU A 30 -9.68 -9.59 5.10
N SER A 31 -8.90 -9.58 6.19
CA SER A 31 -7.73 -8.69 6.30
C SER A 31 -6.68 -9.23 7.25
N GLU A 32 -5.45 -8.84 6.99
CA GLU A 32 -4.31 -8.97 7.88
C GLU A 32 -3.66 -7.60 8.06
N VAL A 33 -3.62 -7.11 9.29
CA VAL A 33 -3.17 -5.75 9.62
C VAL A 33 -2.12 -5.81 10.71
N HIS A 34 -0.99 -5.16 10.45
CA HIS A 34 0.10 -5.03 11.41
C HIS A 34 -0.05 -3.75 12.23
N TYR A 35 0.18 -3.86 13.55
CA TYR A 35 0.09 -2.75 14.50
C TYR A 35 1.39 -2.64 15.31
N ASN A 36 1.77 -1.41 15.63
CA ASN A 36 2.82 -1.14 16.59
C ASN A 36 2.28 -1.22 18.04
N ILE A 37 3.18 -1.04 19.01
CA ILE A 37 2.85 -1.08 20.45
C ILE A 37 1.87 0.02 20.88
N GLU A 38 1.70 1.08 20.09
CA GLU A 38 0.71 2.15 20.33
C GLU A 38 -0.66 1.80 19.74
N GLY A 39 -0.84 0.62 19.14
CA GLY A 39 -2.07 0.23 18.48
C GLY A 39 -2.34 0.95 17.15
N LYS A 40 -1.32 1.57 16.55
CA LYS A 40 -1.41 2.20 15.23
C LYS A 40 -0.96 1.23 14.15
N ARG A 41 -1.58 1.26 12.96
CA ARG A 41 -1.12 0.47 11.81
C ARG A 41 0.35 0.78 11.51
N ASP A 42 1.19 -0.25 11.44
CA ASP A 42 2.62 -0.12 11.18
C ASP A 42 3.12 -1.40 10.49
N GLY A 43 3.56 -1.28 9.26
CA GLY A 43 3.89 -2.41 8.39
C GLY A 43 2.87 -2.63 7.30
N THR A 44 2.89 -3.79 6.70
CA THR A 44 2.02 -4.15 5.57
C THR A 44 0.62 -4.49 6.05
N THR A 45 -0.38 -3.92 5.40
CA THR A 45 -1.79 -4.29 5.55
C THR A 45 -2.26 -4.95 4.27
N LYS A 46 -2.90 -6.11 4.39
CA LYS A 46 -3.50 -6.85 3.28
C LYS A 46 -5.00 -6.99 3.48
N TYR A 47 -5.74 -6.76 2.41
CA TYR A 47 -7.15 -7.14 2.29
C TYR A 47 -7.29 -8.22 1.25
N PHE A 48 -8.21 -9.14 1.46
CA PHE A 48 -8.43 -10.29 0.59
C PHE A 48 -9.83 -10.25 -0.01
N TYR A 49 -10.03 -10.96 -1.09
CA TYR A 49 -11.37 -11.23 -1.63
C TYR A 49 -12.05 -12.34 -0.82
N ASP A 50 -13.36 -12.27 -0.71
CA ASP A 50 -14.18 -13.38 -0.21
C ASP A 50 -14.33 -14.47 -1.28
N TRP A 51 -13.17 -14.93 -1.80
CA TRP A 51 -13.08 -15.86 -2.91
C TRP A 51 -11.74 -16.57 -2.87
N GLY A 52 -11.76 -17.88 -2.61
CA GLY A 52 -10.55 -18.69 -2.61
C GLY A 52 -9.57 -18.36 -1.47
N ALA A 53 -8.64 -19.27 -1.23
CA ALA A 53 -7.64 -19.08 -0.19
C ALA A 53 -6.63 -18.00 -0.60
N TRP A 54 -6.59 -16.88 0.16
CA TRP A 54 -5.52 -15.88 0.08
C TRP A 54 -5.45 -15.00 -1.17
N ALA A 55 -6.54 -14.86 -1.95
CA ALA A 55 -6.59 -13.94 -3.07
C ALA A 55 -6.52 -12.49 -2.59
N ILE A 56 -5.37 -11.85 -2.74
CA ILE A 56 -5.14 -10.46 -2.28
C ILE A 56 -5.96 -9.51 -3.15
N LYS A 57 -6.72 -8.63 -2.49
CA LYS A 57 -7.46 -7.53 -3.11
C LYS A 57 -6.66 -6.24 -3.09
N THR A 58 -5.99 -5.97 -1.96
CA THR A 58 -5.21 -4.74 -1.77
C THR A 58 -4.07 -5.00 -0.81
N GLU A 59 -2.92 -4.42 -1.11
CA GLU A 59 -1.75 -4.41 -0.26
C GLU A 59 -1.24 -2.97 -0.12
N ALA A 60 -1.00 -2.52 1.11
CA ALA A 60 -0.52 -1.18 1.40
C ALA A 60 0.38 -1.18 2.64
N ASN A 61 1.35 -0.28 2.64
CA ASN A 61 2.25 -0.11 3.78
C ASN A 61 1.82 1.08 4.64
N TYR A 62 1.99 0.93 5.94
CA TYR A 62 1.64 1.92 6.94
C TYR A 62 2.81 2.18 7.88
N LYS A 63 2.90 3.43 8.34
CA LYS A 63 3.78 3.85 9.43
C LYS A 63 3.01 4.73 10.38
N ASN A 64 2.95 4.34 11.67
CA ASN A 64 2.22 5.09 12.71
C ASN A 64 0.78 5.48 12.32
N GLY A 65 0.03 4.57 11.69
CA GLY A 65 -1.35 4.77 11.26
C GLY A 65 -1.53 5.44 9.91
N LYS A 66 -0.45 5.88 9.26
CA LYS A 66 -0.48 6.59 7.98
C LYS A 66 0.04 5.72 6.86
N MET A 67 -0.65 5.75 5.70
CA MET A 67 -0.22 5.01 4.53
C MET A 67 1.03 5.66 3.95
N ILE A 68 2.08 4.86 3.70
CA ILE A 68 3.37 5.30 3.17
C ILE A 68 3.99 4.18 2.33
N GLY A 69 4.74 4.56 1.30
CA GLY A 69 5.40 3.57 0.44
C GLY A 69 4.44 2.96 -0.57
N THR A 70 4.66 1.71 -0.92
CA THR A 70 3.95 1.04 -1.99
C THR A 70 2.48 0.77 -1.67
N PHE A 71 1.65 0.95 -2.67
CA PHE A 71 0.26 0.54 -2.72
C PHE A 71 0.04 -0.31 -3.96
N LYS A 72 -0.69 -1.41 -3.81
CA LYS A 72 -1.14 -2.25 -4.92
C LYS A 72 -2.56 -2.73 -4.69
N SER A 73 -3.35 -2.74 -5.75
CA SER A 73 -4.63 -3.45 -5.79
C SER A 73 -4.63 -4.44 -6.93
N TYR A 74 -5.42 -5.49 -6.78
CA TYR A 74 -5.42 -6.64 -7.68
C TYR A 74 -6.83 -6.97 -8.14
N THR A 75 -6.96 -7.60 -9.27
CA THR A 75 -8.17 -8.27 -9.74
C THR A 75 -8.37 -9.58 -8.96
N LYS A 76 -9.55 -10.22 -9.09
CA LYS A 76 -9.82 -11.50 -8.42
C LYS A 76 -8.90 -12.65 -8.88
N ASP A 77 -8.39 -12.57 -10.10
CA ASP A 77 -7.45 -13.53 -10.68
C ASP A 77 -5.97 -13.14 -10.47
N GLY A 78 -5.71 -12.16 -9.59
CA GLY A 78 -4.37 -11.82 -9.10
C GLY A 78 -3.56 -10.88 -9.98
N ARG A 79 -4.11 -10.34 -11.07
CA ARG A 79 -3.44 -9.32 -11.88
C ARG A 79 -3.47 -7.97 -11.17
N ILE A 80 -2.43 -7.16 -11.35
CA ILE A 80 -2.40 -5.79 -10.82
C ILE A 80 -3.46 -4.96 -11.52
N LYS A 81 -4.28 -4.26 -10.71
CA LYS A 81 -5.30 -3.31 -11.17
C LYS A 81 -4.85 -1.86 -11.03
N GLU A 82 -4.17 -1.55 -9.94
CA GLU A 82 -3.61 -0.23 -9.66
C GLU A 82 -2.37 -0.38 -8.79
N GLU A 83 -1.35 0.43 -9.06
CA GLU A 83 -0.18 0.53 -8.19
C GLU A 83 0.38 1.94 -8.16
N GLY A 84 1.09 2.28 -7.09
CA GLY A 84 1.73 3.56 -6.90
C GLY A 84 2.36 3.70 -5.52
N PHE A 85 2.65 4.95 -5.16
CA PHE A 85 3.29 5.29 -3.90
C PHE A 85 2.51 6.33 -3.14
N TYR A 86 2.42 6.13 -1.83
CA TYR A 86 1.98 7.14 -0.88
C TYR A 86 3.17 7.71 -0.13
N LYS A 87 3.13 9.01 0.13
CA LYS A 87 4.04 9.67 1.04
C LYS A 87 3.24 10.36 2.15
N TYR A 88 3.93 10.60 3.24
CA TYR A 88 3.46 11.42 4.34
C TYR A 88 4.20 12.76 4.31
N THR A 89 3.47 13.87 4.40
CA THR A 89 4.03 15.20 4.58
C THR A 89 3.84 15.65 6.03
N GLU A 90 4.86 16.23 6.64
CA GLU A 90 4.80 16.70 8.03
C GLU A 90 3.69 17.73 8.25
N ALA A 91 3.36 18.52 7.22
CA ALA A 91 2.27 19.51 7.24
C ALA A 91 0.89 18.89 7.03
N GLY A 92 0.81 17.63 6.55
CA GLY A 92 -0.44 16.96 6.19
C GLY A 92 -0.93 16.01 7.27
N VAL A 93 -2.22 16.05 7.51
CA VAL A 93 -2.92 15.06 8.36
C VAL A 93 -3.11 13.75 7.57
N TYR A 94 -2.95 13.78 6.25
CA TYR A 94 -3.29 12.71 5.32
C TYR A 94 -2.09 12.18 4.55
N SER A 95 -2.20 10.93 4.10
CA SER A 95 -1.27 10.33 3.15
C SER A 95 -1.63 10.78 1.74
N GLU A 96 -0.64 11.19 0.96
CA GLU A 96 -0.81 11.72 -0.39
C GLU A 96 -0.19 10.78 -1.42
N ARG A 97 -0.79 10.71 -2.60
CA ARG A 97 -0.20 10.03 -3.75
C ARG A 97 1.02 10.80 -4.22
N THR A 98 2.07 10.10 -4.63
CA THR A 98 3.30 10.71 -5.16
C THR A 98 3.87 9.89 -6.31
N GLY A 99 4.64 10.55 -7.18
CA GLY A 99 5.25 9.88 -8.33
C GLY A 99 4.24 9.36 -9.34
N ILE A 100 4.59 8.29 -10.02
CA ILE A 100 3.76 7.73 -11.08
C ILE A 100 2.84 6.66 -10.49
N TRP A 101 1.54 6.84 -10.74
CA TRP A 101 0.48 5.87 -10.46
C TRP A 101 0.04 5.23 -11.75
N LYS A 102 -0.07 3.91 -11.75
CA LYS A 102 -0.46 3.11 -12.89
C LYS A 102 -1.76 2.39 -12.62
N ARG A 103 -2.65 2.39 -13.60
CA ARG A 103 -3.86 1.59 -13.65
C ARG A 103 -3.81 0.69 -14.86
N TYR A 104 -4.35 -0.48 -14.71
CA TYR A 104 -4.34 -1.51 -15.75
C TYR A 104 -5.76 -1.91 -16.12
N TYR A 105 -5.95 -2.33 -17.35
CA TYR A 105 -7.15 -3.06 -17.76
C TYR A 105 -7.25 -4.39 -17.03
N ASP A 106 -8.45 -4.97 -16.94
CA ASP A 106 -8.62 -6.30 -16.33
C ASP A 106 -7.86 -7.40 -17.10
N SER A 107 -7.52 -7.18 -18.36
CA SER A 107 -6.67 -8.02 -19.19
C SER A 107 -5.17 -7.90 -18.87
N GLY A 108 -4.75 -6.83 -18.17
CA GLY A 108 -3.40 -6.64 -17.65
C GLY A 108 -2.57 -5.58 -18.37
N GLU A 109 -3.03 -5.05 -19.50
CA GLU A 109 -2.36 -3.98 -20.23
C GLU A 109 -2.47 -2.65 -19.47
N LEU A 110 -1.47 -1.78 -19.64
CA LEU A 110 -1.49 -0.45 -19.05
C LEU A 110 -2.66 0.36 -19.62
N ASN A 111 -3.49 0.91 -18.73
CA ASN A 111 -4.64 1.75 -19.09
C ASN A 111 -4.32 3.23 -18.87
N THR A 112 -3.69 3.57 -17.72
CA THR A 112 -3.51 4.96 -17.35
C THR A 112 -2.23 5.13 -16.53
N GLU A 113 -1.49 6.21 -16.81
CA GLU A 113 -0.44 6.74 -15.94
C GLU A 113 -0.81 8.13 -15.45
N ILE A 114 -0.74 8.35 -14.14
CA ILE A 114 -0.98 9.64 -13.50
C ILE A 114 0.28 10.02 -12.72
N THR A 115 0.86 11.17 -13.04
CA THR A 115 1.99 11.69 -12.27
C THR A 115 1.48 12.67 -11.21
N TYR A 116 1.85 12.44 -9.96
CA TYR A 116 1.57 13.33 -8.84
C TYR A 116 2.85 14.05 -8.41
N ASP A 117 2.72 15.36 -8.15
CA ASP A 117 3.79 16.18 -7.60
C ASP A 117 4.03 15.93 -6.11
N GLU A 118 4.93 16.70 -5.51
CA GLU A 118 5.26 16.63 -4.09
C GLU A 118 4.11 17.07 -3.17
N ASN A 119 3.10 17.72 -3.69
CA ASN A 119 1.91 18.16 -2.94
C ASN A 119 0.70 17.26 -3.18
N GLY A 120 0.91 16.09 -3.81
CA GLY A 120 -0.17 15.15 -4.12
C GLY A 120 -1.10 15.60 -5.24
N ARG A 121 -0.73 16.64 -6.02
CA ARG A 121 -1.53 17.13 -7.13
C ARG A 121 -1.18 16.36 -8.40
N SER A 122 -2.18 15.97 -9.15
CA SER A 122 -1.99 15.36 -10.47
C SER A 122 -1.47 16.42 -11.45
N VAL A 123 -0.27 16.21 -11.97
CA VAL A 123 0.40 17.13 -12.90
C VAL A 123 0.53 16.57 -14.31
N LYS A 124 0.32 15.29 -14.50
CA LYS A 124 0.33 14.63 -15.81
C LYS A 124 -0.61 13.44 -15.81
N TYR A 125 -1.33 13.28 -16.90
CA TYR A 125 -2.25 12.17 -17.12
C TYR A 125 -2.05 11.64 -18.55
N ILE A 126 -1.88 10.32 -18.67
CA ILE A 126 -1.78 9.63 -19.96
C ILE A 126 -2.72 8.43 -19.92
N SER A 127 -3.56 8.29 -20.94
CA SER A 127 -4.38 7.11 -21.18
C SER A 127 -3.85 6.32 -22.35
N TYR A 128 -4.01 5.01 -22.28
CA TYR A 128 -3.57 4.06 -23.28
C TYR A 128 -4.74 3.19 -23.74
N GLU A 129 -4.80 2.90 -25.03
CA GLU A 129 -5.57 1.79 -25.57
C GLU A 129 -4.95 0.47 -25.16
N LYS A 130 -5.68 -0.64 -25.33
CA LYS A 130 -5.15 -1.98 -24.99
C LYS A 130 -3.94 -2.41 -25.81
N ASP A 131 -3.76 -1.86 -26.99
CA ASP A 131 -2.58 -2.10 -27.85
C ASP A 131 -1.37 -1.26 -27.45
N GLY A 132 -1.49 -0.41 -26.42
CA GLY A 132 -0.45 0.48 -25.92
C GLY A 132 -0.39 1.84 -26.63
N THR A 133 -1.28 2.11 -27.57
CA THR A 133 -1.38 3.41 -28.23
C THR A 133 -1.88 4.46 -27.24
N ILE A 134 -1.27 5.65 -27.24
CA ILE A 134 -1.70 6.75 -26.37
C ILE A 134 -3.01 7.31 -26.91
N MET A 135 -4.02 7.38 -26.05
CA MET A 135 -5.27 8.03 -26.36
C MET A 135 -5.08 9.56 -26.46
N PRO A 136 -5.56 10.22 -27.51
CA PRO A 136 -5.54 11.67 -27.56
C PRO A 136 -6.39 12.24 -26.43
N MET A 137 -5.87 13.27 -25.74
CA MET A 137 -6.68 14.00 -24.76
C MET A 137 -7.86 14.67 -25.50
N PRO A 138 -9.09 14.64 -24.94
CA PRO A 138 -10.20 15.37 -25.53
C PRO A 138 -9.85 16.86 -25.62
N GLU A 139 -9.98 17.45 -26.81
CA GLU A 139 -9.81 18.88 -26.99
C GLU A 139 -10.91 19.59 -26.16
N GLY A 140 -10.50 20.31 -25.09
CA GLY A 140 -11.43 21.16 -24.35
C GLY A 140 -11.54 20.96 -22.84
N GLY A 141 -10.55 20.39 -22.18
CA GLY A 141 -10.52 20.33 -20.71
C GLY A 141 -9.62 21.41 -20.10
N CYS A 142 -10.14 22.59 -19.83
CA CYS A 142 -9.60 23.52 -18.84
C CYS A 142 -10.24 23.26 -17.49
#